data_2dca13c17b1efd42901d4e61858ead58
#
_entry.id   2dca13c17b1efd42901d4e61858ead58
#
_cell.length_a   1.000
_cell.length_b   1.000
_cell.length_c   1.000
_cell.angle_alpha   90.00
_cell.angle_beta   90.00
_cell.angle_gamma   90.00
#
_symmetry.space_group_name_H-M   'P 1'
#
loop_
_entity.id
_entity.type
_entity.pdbx_description
1 polymer ?
#
loop_
_entity_poly.entity_id
_entity_poly.type
_entity_poly.pdbx_seq_one_letter_code
_entity_poly.pdbx_strand_id
1 'polypeptide(L)'
;MSTMRAVRVVGYHQPLQMQEVPTPEVTSPFDVVVKIGGAGVCRTDLHILEGQWAQKSGVTLPYTIGHENAGWVSAVGSAVTNVAEGDKVILHPNTTCGLCRACRSGDDVHCVAKGFPGIDVDGGYAEHLKTSARSVVKIDDSLEPSDVAALADAGLTAYHACAKAAQRLRPVDRCVVIGAGGLGHIGIQVLAAMTAAEIIVVDRNPDAVELARSIGAHHAVVADGTQVEQVLELTDGRGAEVVVDFVGEGGSTAAGIRMLREAGDYHVVGYGENIDVPTIDIISAEINVIGNLVGSYNDLTELMALAARGLVKLHTVKYALDDFQTAVDDLDGGRVRGRAILVP
;
A
#
# COMPACT_ATOMS: atom_id res chain seq x y z
N MET A 1 -18.30 23.39 -19.41
CA MET A 1 -17.58 22.51 -18.50
C MET A 1 -16.46 21.86 -19.30
N SER A 2 -15.23 21.91 -18.83
CA SER A 2 -14.11 21.18 -19.42
C SER A 2 -14.30 19.67 -19.19
N THR A 3 -13.80 18.84 -20.10
CA THR A 3 -13.74 17.39 -19.95
C THR A 3 -12.31 16.92 -19.77
N MET A 4 -12.16 15.72 -19.23
CA MET A 4 -10.90 15.04 -19.03
C MET A 4 -11.03 13.56 -19.39
N ARG A 5 -9.92 12.91 -19.70
CA ARG A 5 -9.87 11.46 -19.90
C ARG A 5 -9.84 10.74 -18.55
N ALA A 6 -10.60 9.66 -18.43
CA ALA A 6 -10.64 8.80 -17.26
C ALA A 6 -10.87 7.34 -17.66
N VAL A 7 -10.19 6.43 -16.97
CA VAL A 7 -10.35 4.98 -17.13
C VAL A 7 -11.44 4.49 -16.18
N ARG A 8 -12.51 3.91 -16.71
CA ARG A 8 -13.74 3.59 -16.02
C ARG A 8 -13.99 2.10 -15.91
N VAL A 9 -14.45 1.67 -14.74
CA VAL A 9 -15.12 0.38 -14.56
C VAL A 9 -16.57 0.55 -15.02
N VAL A 10 -16.92 -0.07 -16.11
CA VAL A 10 -18.29 0.00 -16.70
C VAL A 10 -19.13 -1.21 -16.32
N GLY A 11 -18.51 -2.29 -15.89
CA GLY A 11 -19.11 -3.54 -15.46
C GLY A 11 -18.05 -4.46 -14.86
N TYR A 12 -18.45 -5.28 -13.88
CA TYR A 12 -17.57 -6.32 -13.36
C TYR A 12 -17.33 -7.41 -14.40
N HIS A 13 -16.15 -8.02 -14.40
CA HIS A 13 -15.71 -9.01 -15.39
C HIS A 13 -15.69 -8.47 -16.85
N GLN A 14 -15.56 -7.17 -16.99
CA GLN A 14 -15.45 -6.49 -18.29
C GLN A 14 -14.16 -5.67 -18.34
N PRO A 15 -13.60 -5.47 -19.56
CA PRO A 15 -12.45 -4.59 -19.75
C PRO A 15 -12.76 -3.17 -19.27
N LEU A 16 -11.75 -2.50 -18.71
CA LEU A 16 -11.79 -1.08 -18.44
C LEU A 16 -12.01 -0.27 -19.72
N GLN A 17 -12.60 0.91 -19.61
CA GLN A 17 -12.84 1.80 -20.74
C GLN A 17 -12.32 3.20 -20.48
N MET A 18 -11.59 3.75 -21.47
CA MET A 18 -11.28 5.18 -21.49
C MET A 18 -12.55 5.95 -21.88
N GLN A 19 -12.92 6.95 -21.09
CA GLN A 19 -14.08 7.81 -21.34
C GLN A 19 -13.73 9.27 -21.09
N GLU A 20 -14.42 10.17 -21.81
CA GLU A 20 -14.46 11.60 -21.52
C GLU A 20 -15.47 11.84 -20.39
N VAL A 21 -15.03 12.47 -19.31
CA VAL A 21 -15.85 12.81 -18.15
C VAL A 21 -15.66 14.28 -17.78
N PRO A 22 -16.60 14.92 -17.07
CA PRO A 22 -16.40 16.29 -16.61
C PRO A 22 -15.14 16.39 -15.73
N THR A 23 -14.31 17.42 -15.99
CA THR A 23 -13.19 17.74 -15.08
C THR A 23 -13.74 18.15 -13.72
N PRO A 24 -13.22 17.60 -12.60
CA PRO A 24 -13.71 17.95 -11.28
C PRO A 24 -13.42 19.42 -10.95
N GLU A 25 -14.40 20.07 -10.29
CA GLU A 25 -14.30 21.46 -9.86
C GLU A 25 -14.33 21.57 -8.34
N VAL A 26 -13.75 22.64 -7.80
CA VAL A 26 -13.87 23.00 -6.39
C VAL A 26 -15.31 23.36 -6.07
N THR A 27 -15.95 22.61 -5.22
CA THR A 27 -17.37 22.79 -4.81
C THR A 27 -17.53 23.02 -3.31
N SER A 28 -16.49 22.74 -2.52
CA SER A 28 -16.44 22.95 -1.08
C SER A 28 -15.21 23.80 -0.70
N PRO A 29 -15.28 24.57 0.39
CA PRO A 29 -14.15 25.35 0.87
C PRO A 29 -12.88 24.54 1.16
N PHE A 30 -13.00 23.24 1.40
CA PHE A 30 -11.88 22.35 1.71
C PHE A 30 -11.49 21.39 0.56
N ASP A 31 -12.08 21.55 -0.63
CA ASP A 31 -11.75 20.75 -1.79
C ASP A 31 -10.35 21.10 -2.31
N VAL A 32 -9.63 20.09 -2.78
CA VAL A 32 -8.39 20.22 -3.54
C VAL A 32 -8.56 19.41 -4.83
N VAL A 33 -8.32 20.04 -5.97
CA VAL A 33 -8.23 19.36 -7.26
C VAL A 33 -6.76 19.16 -7.60
N VAL A 34 -6.38 17.92 -7.90
CA VAL A 34 -5.01 17.54 -8.21
C VAL A 34 -4.94 17.08 -9.66
N LYS A 35 -4.02 17.67 -10.43
CA LYS A 35 -3.60 17.13 -11.72
C LYS A 35 -2.73 15.91 -11.44
N ILE A 36 -3.16 14.75 -11.89
CA ILE A 36 -2.45 13.49 -11.61
C ILE A 36 -1.13 13.45 -12.38
N GLY A 37 -0.06 13.15 -11.67
CA GLY A 37 1.28 12.92 -12.22
C GLY A 37 1.66 11.45 -12.22
N GLY A 38 0.97 10.65 -11.40
CA GLY A 38 1.08 9.20 -11.35
C GLY A 38 -0.04 8.57 -10.56
N ALA A 39 -0.53 7.42 -11.04
CA ALA A 39 -1.50 6.58 -10.35
C ALA A 39 -1.00 5.13 -10.33
N GLY A 40 -0.80 4.56 -9.14
CA GLY A 40 -0.32 3.19 -8.98
C GLY A 40 -1.38 2.16 -9.36
N VAL A 41 -0.93 1.05 -9.97
CA VAL A 41 -1.79 -0.10 -10.30
C VAL A 41 -1.58 -1.17 -9.22
N CYS A 42 -2.66 -1.52 -8.54
CA CYS A 42 -2.66 -2.41 -7.38
C CYS A 42 -3.42 -3.71 -7.68
N ARG A 43 -3.10 -4.78 -6.96
CA ARG A 43 -3.86 -6.04 -7.04
C ARG A 43 -5.33 -5.87 -6.62
N THR A 44 -5.62 -4.89 -5.75
CA THR A 44 -6.99 -4.51 -5.39
C THR A 44 -7.81 -4.06 -6.61
N ASP A 45 -7.18 -3.45 -7.62
CA ASP A 45 -7.87 -3.06 -8.86
C ASP A 45 -8.36 -4.30 -9.63
N LEU A 46 -7.57 -5.38 -9.65
CA LEU A 46 -7.98 -6.67 -10.21
C LEU A 46 -9.18 -7.25 -9.45
N HIS A 47 -9.13 -7.23 -8.11
CA HIS A 47 -10.23 -7.69 -7.27
C HIS A 47 -11.51 -6.86 -7.46
N ILE A 48 -11.39 -5.55 -7.76
CA ILE A 48 -12.53 -4.71 -8.12
C ILE A 48 -13.13 -5.16 -9.45
N LEU A 49 -12.30 -5.41 -10.47
CA LEU A 49 -12.76 -5.88 -11.77
C LEU A 49 -13.44 -7.26 -11.70
N GLU A 50 -13.00 -8.11 -10.78
CA GLU A 50 -13.61 -9.40 -10.46
C GLU A 50 -14.90 -9.28 -9.61
N GLY A 51 -15.31 -8.06 -9.25
CA GLY A 51 -16.52 -7.82 -8.46
C GLY A 51 -16.43 -8.15 -6.98
N GLN A 52 -15.25 -8.48 -6.44
CA GLN A 52 -15.08 -8.84 -5.02
C GLN A 52 -15.44 -7.68 -4.07
N TRP A 53 -15.32 -6.44 -4.56
CA TRP A 53 -15.64 -5.23 -3.80
C TRP A 53 -17.05 -4.69 -4.06
N ALA A 54 -17.82 -5.27 -4.98
CA ALA A 54 -19.12 -4.75 -5.43
C ALA A 54 -20.09 -4.45 -4.28
N GLN A 55 -20.23 -5.37 -3.32
CA GLN A 55 -21.13 -5.18 -2.18
C GLN A 55 -20.53 -4.29 -1.08
N LYS A 56 -19.20 -4.32 -0.90
CA LYS A 56 -18.51 -3.58 0.17
C LYS A 56 -18.37 -2.11 -0.15
N SER A 57 -18.09 -1.77 -1.40
CA SER A 57 -17.89 -0.39 -1.83
C SER A 57 -19.22 0.37 -1.96
N GLY A 58 -20.29 -0.31 -2.37
CA GLY A 58 -21.57 0.32 -2.66
C GLY A 58 -21.53 1.31 -3.84
N VAL A 59 -20.43 1.31 -4.63
CA VAL A 59 -20.22 2.23 -5.74
C VAL A 59 -21.21 1.97 -6.87
N THR A 60 -21.66 3.06 -7.52
CA THR A 60 -22.50 2.97 -8.72
C THR A 60 -21.63 3.00 -9.96
N LEU A 61 -21.79 1.99 -10.84
CA LEU A 61 -21.12 1.93 -12.13
C LEU A 61 -21.81 2.87 -13.15
N PRO A 62 -21.05 3.48 -14.08
CA PRO A 62 -19.59 3.45 -14.20
C PRO A 62 -18.90 4.42 -13.25
N TYR A 63 -17.68 4.08 -12.77
CA TYR A 63 -16.86 4.98 -11.97
C TYR A 63 -15.37 4.86 -12.33
N THR A 64 -14.57 5.86 -11.97
CA THR A 64 -13.13 5.88 -12.21
C THR A 64 -12.41 5.14 -11.10
N ILE A 65 -11.57 4.18 -11.46
CA ILE A 65 -10.75 3.38 -10.54
C ILE A 65 -9.41 4.10 -10.26
N GLY A 66 -8.58 3.57 -9.36
CA GLY A 66 -7.22 4.04 -9.05
C GLY A 66 -7.14 4.78 -7.71
N HIS A 67 -6.52 4.14 -6.72
CA HIS A 67 -6.49 4.61 -5.33
C HIS A 67 -5.10 4.99 -4.82
N GLU A 68 -4.06 4.92 -5.65
CA GLU A 68 -2.66 5.27 -5.33
C GLU A 68 -2.23 6.50 -6.13
N ASN A 69 -2.37 7.70 -5.60
CA ASN A 69 -2.30 8.91 -6.41
C ASN A 69 -1.30 9.95 -5.89
N ALA A 70 -0.53 10.52 -6.81
CA ALA A 70 0.29 11.70 -6.58
C ALA A 70 0.23 12.64 -7.79
N GLY A 71 0.49 13.93 -7.59
CA GLY A 71 0.39 14.91 -8.67
C GLY A 71 0.72 16.32 -8.22
N TRP A 72 0.10 17.27 -8.90
CA TRP A 72 0.25 18.71 -8.62
C TRP A 72 -1.10 19.32 -8.31
N VAL A 73 -1.17 20.15 -7.29
CA VAL A 73 -2.38 20.90 -6.95
C VAL A 73 -2.73 21.84 -8.12
N SER A 74 -3.92 21.68 -8.68
CA SER A 74 -4.42 22.52 -9.79
C SER A 74 -5.47 23.54 -9.37
N ALA A 75 -6.20 23.29 -8.27
CA ALA A 75 -7.12 24.25 -7.69
C ALA A 75 -7.38 23.93 -6.21
N VAL A 76 -7.66 24.95 -5.41
CA VAL A 76 -7.95 24.82 -3.98
C VAL A 76 -9.19 25.60 -3.57
N GLY A 77 -9.93 25.08 -2.61
CA GLY A 77 -11.06 25.77 -1.97
C GLY A 77 -10.59 26.88 -1.03
N SER A 78 -11.48 27.81 -0.73
CA SER A 78 -11.17 29.05 0.00
C SER A 78 -10.69 28.86 1.44
N ALA A 79 -10.89 27.68 2.04
CA ALA A 79 -10.43 27.37 3.41
C ALA A 79 -9.22 26.44 3.44
N VAL A 80 -8.62 26.09 2.29
CA VAL A 80 -7.40 25.29 2.21
C VAL A 80 -6.20 26.16 2.56
N THR A 81 -5.38 25.71 3.51
CA THR A 81 -4.21 26.44 4.02
C THR A 81 -2.92 25.62 4.04
N ASN A 82 -3.03 24.30 3.85
CA ASN A 82 -1.89 23.38 3.93
C ASN A 82 -1.17 23.15 2.60
N VAL A 83 -1.81 23.50 1.47
CA VAL A 83 -1.22 23.43 0.12
C VAL A 83 -1.70 24.60 -0.75
N ALA A 84 -0.98 24.89 -1.82
CA ALA A 84 -1.29 25.89 -2.82
C ALA A 84 -1.20 25.31 -4.24
N GLU A 85 -1.78 26.01 -5.23
CA GLU A 85 -1.65 25.64 -6.63
C GLU A 85 -0.17 25.52 -7.05
N GLY A 86 0.16 24.45 -7.76
CA GLY A 86 1.52 24.10 -8.19
C GLY A 86 2.28 23.21 -7.21
N ASP A 87 1.85 23.07 -5.96
CA ASP A 87 2.51 22.18 -5.00
C ASP A 87 2.48 20.72 -5.47
N LYS A 88 3.61 20.02 -5.34
CA LYS A 88 3.69 18.57 -5.51
C LYS A 88 3.09 17.88 -4.29
N VAL A 89 2.22 16.91 -4.52
CA VAL A 89 1.47 16.24 -3.45
C VAL A 89 1.31 14.74 -3.70
N ILE A 90 1.21 14.00 -2.61
CA ILE A 90 0.70 12.62 -2.58
C ILE A 90 -0.63 12.60 -1.82
N LEU A 91 -1.55 11.74 -2.23
CA LEU A 91 -2.89 11.71 -1.68
C LEU A 91 -3.05 10.52 -0.73
N HIS A 92 -3.38 10.81 0.53
CA HIS A 92 -3.87 9.78 1.44
C HIS A 92 -5.13 9.13 0.82
N PRO A 93 -5.20 7.79 0.73
CA PRO A 93 -6.24 7.13 -0.05
C PRO A 93 -7.63 7.28 0.57
N ASN A 94 -7.73 7.64 1.86
CA ASN A 94 -9.00 7.90 2.50
C ASN A 94 -9.30 9.40 2.60
N THR A 95 -10.51 9.80 2.22
CA THR A 95 -11.08 11.07 2.65
C THR A 95 -11.74 10.89 4.01
N THR A 96 -11.50 11.80 4.97
CA THR A 96 -11.88 11.61 6.37
C THR A 96 -12.63 12.81 6.94
N CYS A 97 -13.52 12.61 7.91
CA CYS A 97 -14.36 13.68 8.45
C CYS A 97 -13.62 14.68 9.37
N GLY A 98 -12.49 14.29 9.95
CA GLY A 98 -11.70 15.09 10.89
C GLY A 98 -12.33 15.31 12.29
N LEU A 99 -13.53 14.85 12.51
CA LEU A 99 -14.33 15.20 13.71
C LEU A 99 -14.55 14.00 14.64
N CYS A 100 -14.57 12.77 14.11
CA CYS A 100 -14.76 11.57 14.92
C CYS A 100 -13.54 11.28 15.80
N ARG A 101 -13.72 10.34 16.74
CA ARG A 101 -12.64 9.97 17.69
C ARG A 101 -11.39 9.49 16.95
N ALA A 102 -11.54 8.61 15.95
CA ALA A 102 -10.44 8.08 15.18
C ALA A 102 -9.62 9.19 14.49
N CYS A 103 -10.28 10.12 13.79
CA CYS A 103 -9.59 11.26 13.17
C CYS A 103 -8.87 12.13 14.19
N ARG A 104 -9.45 12.37 15.36
CA ARG A 104 -8.87 13.23 16.39
C ARG A 104 -7.72 12.57 17.15
N SER A 105 -7.64 11.25 17.14
CA SER A 105 -6.51 10.51 17.72
C SER A 105 -5.37 10.25 16.74
N GLY A 106 -5.50 10.69 15.47
CA GLY A 106 -4.50 10.42 14.43
C GLY A 106 -4.62 9.02 13.80
N ASP A 107 -5.70 8.29 14.10
CA ASP A 107 -6.01 6.96 13.58
C ASP A 107 -7.15 7.05 12.55
N ASP A 108 -7.00 7.95 11.60
CA ASP A 108 -8.05 8.38 10.67
C ASP A 108 -8.40 7.34 9.60
N VAL A 109 -7.58 6.31 9.40
CA VAL A 109 -7.95 5.12 8.62
C VAL A 109 -9.23 4.45 9.15
N HIS A 110 -9.54 4.61 10.44
CA HIS A 110 -10.76 4.12 11.08
C HIS A 110 -11.87 5.19 11.19
N CYS A 111 -11.82 6.23 10.35
CA CYS A 111 -12.87 7.24 10.29
C CYS A 111 -14.24 6.61 9.98
N VAL A 112 -15.27 6.96 10.78
CA VAL A 112 -16.63 6.41 10.63
C VAL A 112 -17.36 6.92 9.38
N ALA A 113 -16.87 7.98 8.75
CA ALA A 113 -17.44 8.60 7.56
C ALA A 113 -16.32 8.81 6.51
N LYS A 114 -15.53 7.77 6.26
CA LYS A 114 -14.49 7.81 5.24
C LYS A 114 -15.06 7.51 3.86
N GLY A 115 -14.46 8.12 2.83
CA GLY A 115 -14.54 7.69 1.44
C GLY A 115 -13.18 7.20 0.98
N PHE A 116 -13.16 6.38 -0.06
CA PHE A 116 -11.95 5.82 -0.61
C PHE A 116 -11.93 6.02 -2.14
N PRO A 117 -11.39 7.16 -2.63
CA PRO A 117 -11.25 7.40 -4.07
C PRO A 117 -10.60 6.24 -4.82
N GLY A 118 -11.27 5.79 -5.89
CA GLY A 118 -10.86 4.62 -6.66
C GLY A 118 -11.45 3.28 -6.19
N ILE A 119 -12.16 3.27 -5.07
CA ILE A 119 -12.86 2.08 -4.54
C ILE A 119 -14.35 2.33 -4.38
N ASP A 120 -14.78 3.41 -3.72
CA ASP A 120 -16.19 3.74 -3.45
C ASP A 120 -16.65 5.05 -4.08
N VAL A 121 -15.72 5.87 -4.56
CA VAL A 121 -15.94 7.08 -5.37
C VAL A 121 -14.90 7.16 -6.47
N ASP A 122 -15.04 8.09 -7.44
CA ASP A 122 -14.10 8.28 -8.52
C ASP A 122 -12.67 8.48 -8.02
N GLY A 123 -11.72 7.76 -8.63
CA GLY A 123 -10.30 7.71 -8.31
C GLY A 123 -9.40 8.39 -9.34
N GLY A 124 -8.12 8.03 -9.35
CA GLY A 124 -7.07 8.74 -10.05
C GLY A 124 -6.57 8.14 -11.36
N TYR A 125 -7.21 7.10 -11.92
CA TYR A 125 -6.92 6.72 -13.32
C TYR A 125 -7.57 7.72 -14.27
N ALA A 126 -7.14 8.97 -14.14
CA ALA A 126 -7.68 10.13 -14.83
C ALA A 126 -6.65 11.25 -14.87
N GLU A 127 -6.92 12.31 -15.62
CA GLU A 127 -6.04 13.48 -15.67
C GLU A 127 -6.14 14.33 -14.41
N HIS A 128 -7.29 14.33 -13.71
CA HIS A 128 -7.50 15.08 -12.46
C HIS A 128 -8.32 14.26 -11.46
N LEU A 129 -8.05 14.50 -10.17
CA LEU A 129 -8.79 13.93 -9.05
C LEU A 129 -9.14 15.04 -8.06
N LYS A 130 -10.40 15.06 -7.59
CA LYS A 130 -10.81 15.92 -6.47
C LYS A 130 -10.76 15.13 -5.15
N THR A 131 -10.15 15.74 -4.15
CA THR A 131 -10.07 15.21 -2.79
C THR A 131 -10.27 16.32 -1.75
N SER A 132 -10.11 15.98 -0.48
CA SER A 132 -10.16 16.95 0.62
C SER A 132 -8.74 17.42 0.98
N ALA A 133 -8.58 18.66 1.39
CA ALA A 133 -7.35 19.18 1.98
C ALA A 133 -6.77 18.29 3.11
N ARG A 134 -7.64 17.54 3.80
CA ARG A 134 -7.27 16.59 4.85
C ARG A 134 -6.55 15.34 4.35
N SER A 135 -6.69 15.02 3.06
CA SER A 135 -6.07 13.85 2.43
C SER A 135 -4.83 14.22 1.62
N VAL A 136 -4.41 15.48 1.63
CA VAL A 136 -3.29 15.94 0.79
C VAL A 136 -2.05 16.12 1.64
N VAL A 137 -0.98 15.40 1.30
CA VAL A 137 0.36 15.54 1.89
C VAL A 137 1.27 16.19 0.87
N LYS A 138 1.82 17.38 1.21
CA LYS A 138 2.85 18.01 0.38
C LYS A 138 4.12 17.18 0.44
N ILE A 139 4.71 16.89 -0.72
CA ILE A 139 5.96 16.14 -0.84
C ILE A 139 7.14 17.06 -1.07
N ASP A 140 8.33 16.58 -0.74
CA ASP A 140 9.59 17.30 -0.98
C ASP A 140 9.80 17.56 -2.48
N ASP A 141 10.35 18.71 -2.82
CA ASP A 141 10.57 19.13 -4.22
C ASP A 141 11.49 18.20 -5.00
N SER A 142 12.36 17.45 -4.31
CA SER A 142 13.24 16.45 -4.92
C SER A 142 12.52 15.19 -5.41
N LEU A 143 11.27 15.00 -4.98
CA LEU A 143 10.46 13.83 -5.36
C LEU A 143 9.58 14.17 -6.58
N GLU A 144 9.43 13.20 -7.49
CA GLU A 144 8.49 13.31 -8.60
C GLU A 144 7.22 12.51 -8.31
N PRO A 145 6.02 13.09 -8.55
CA PRO A 145 4.76 12.41 -8.28
C PRO A 145 4.66 11.00 -8.90
N SER A 146 5.12 10.83 -10.14
CA SER A 146 5.12 9.51 -10.81
C SER A 146 6.07 8.48 -10.18
N ASP A 147 7.03 8.92 -9.37
CA ASP A 147 7.98 8.01 -8.71
C ASP A 147 7.49 7.59 -7.32
N VAL A 148 6.52 8.30 -6.76
CA VAL A 148 6.03 8.07 -5.39
C VAL A 148 4.55 7.69 -5.31
N ALA A 149 3.81 7.73 -6.41
CA ALA A 149 2.35 7.53 -6.41
C ALA A 149 1.90 6.26 -5.66
N ALA A 150 2.59 5.13 -5.88
CA ALA A 150 2.24 3.89 -5.19
C ALA A 150 2.64 3.87 -3.69
N LEU A 151 3.32 4.89 -3.19
CA LEU A 151 3.48 5.07 -1.74
C LEU A 151 2.17 5.49 -1.07
N ALA A 152 1.20 6.00 -1.84
CA ALA A 152 -0.11 6.43 -1.32
C ALA A 152 -0.92 5.31 -0.66
N ASP A 153 -0.82 4.06 -1.15
CA ASP A 153 -1.50 2.91 -0.53
C ASP A 153 -0.55 1.75 -0.29
N ALA A 154 0.11 1.19 -1.32
CA ALA A 154 1.03 0.06 -1.10
C ALA A 154 2.18 0.43 -0.16
N GLY A 155 2.76 1.63 -0.31
CA GLY A 155 3.79 2.13 0.59
C GLY A 155 3.25 2.40 1.98
N LEU A 156 2.11 3.08 2.07
CA LEU A 156 1.44 3.40 3.32
C LEU A 156 1.09 2.14 4.11
N THR A 157 0.50 1.14 3.45
CA THR A 157 0.14 -0.15 4.04
C THR A 157 1.38 -0.90 4.57
N ALA A 158 2.46 -0.91 3.79
CA ALA A 158 3.71 -1.53 4.22
C ALA A 158 4.34 -0.76 5.39
N TYR A 159 4.33 0.59 5.33
CA TYR A 159 4.83 1.45 6.40
C TYR A 159 4.09 1.20 7.71
N HIS A 160 2.76 1.26 7.69
CA HIS A 160 1.91 1.08 8.86
C HIS A 160 2.17 -0.24 9.60
N ALA A 161 2.24 -1.35 8.86
CA ALA A 161 2.55 -2.66 9.43
C ALA A 161 3.98 -2.71 9.99
N CYS A 162 4.96 -2.22 9.24
CA CYS A 162 6.36 -2.24 9.64
C CYS A 162 6.67 -1.29 10.80
N ALA A 163 6.01 -0.12 10.87
CA ALA A 163 6.15 0.80 12.00
C ALA A 163 5.63 0.21 13.31
N LYS A 164 4.50 -0.52 13.26
CA LYS A 164 4.02 -1.30 14.41
C LYS A 164 5.00 -2.41 14.78
N ALA A 165 5.48 -3.17 13.80
CA ALA A 165 6.45 -4.24 14.00
C ALA A 165 7.76 -3.73 14.62
N ALA A 166 8.28 -2.59 14.14
CA ALA A 166 9.52 -1.99 14.62
C ALA A 166 9.48 -1.61 16.12
N GLN A 167 8.31 -1.32 16.68
CA GLN A 167 8.16 -1.02 18.10
C GLN A 167 8.45 -2.22 19.02
N ARG A 168 8.37 -3.43 18.49
CA ARG A 168 8.66 -4.69 19.21
C ARG A 168 10.10 -5.14 19.06
N LEU A 169 10.83 -4.62 18.07
CA LEU A 169 12.13 -5.11 17.66
C LEU A 169 13.27 -4.36 18.36
N ARG A 170 14.26 -5.12 18.77
CA ARG A 170 15.52 -4.67 19.38
C ARG A 170 16.71 -5.09 18.49
N PRO A 171 17.91 -4.53 18.65
CA PRO A 171 19.05 -4.86 17.82
C PRO A 171 19.47 -6.36 17.78
N VAL A 172 19.04 -7.15 18.76
CA VAL A 172 19.34 -8.59 18.83
C VAL A 172 18.22 -9.48 18.26
N ASP A 173 17.10 -8.86 17.88
CA ASP A 173 15.90 -9.56 17.45
C ASP A 173 15.92 -9.82 15.94
N ARG A 174 15.04 -10.70 15.49
CA ARG A 174 14.87 -11.07 14.08
C ARG A 174 13.45 -10.80 13.63
N CYS A 175 13.33 -10.25 12.43
CA CYS A 175 12.06 -9.99 11.77
C CYS A 175 12.00 -10.75 10.45
N VAL A 176 10.99 -11.58 10.27
CA VAL A 176 10.71 -12.24 9.00
C VAL A 176 9.74 -11.41 8.18
N VAL A 177 10.05 -11.19 6.90
CA VAL A 177 9.15 -10.59 5.91
C VAL A 177 8.78 -11.66 4.90
N ILE A 178 7.50 -12.00 4.81
CA ILE A 178 6.98 -12.92 3.79
C ILE A 178 6.43 -12.11 2.62
N GLY A 179 7.02 -12.34 1.44
CA GLY A 179 6.73 -11.60 0.22
C GLY A 179 7.61 -10.36 0.04
N ALA A 180 8.39 -10.31 -1.05
CA ALA A 180 9.22 -9.17 -1.45
C ALA A 180 8.71 -8.48 -2.72
N GLY A 181 7.43 -8.68 -3.04
CA GLY A 181 6.74 -8.07 -4.18
C GLY A 181 6.38 -6.60 -3.96
N GLY A 182 5.21 -6.18 -4.49
CA GLY A 182 4.77 -4.78 -4.54
C GLY A 182 4.71 -4.04 -3.21
N LEU A 183 4.37 -4.70 -2.09
CA LEU A 183 4.40 -4.13 -0.74
C LEU A 183 5.70 -4.47 -0.01
N GLY A 184 6.12 -5.74 -0.10
CA GLY A 184 7.24 -6.23 0.68
C GLY A 184 8.56 -5.55 0.41
N HIS A 185 8.87 -5.18 -0.86
CA HIS A 185 10.10 -4.44 -1.16
C HIS A 185 10.13 -3.05 -0.50
N ILE A 186 8.97 -2.45 -0.22
CA ILE A 186 8.86 -1.20 0.54
C ILE A 186 9.04 -1.49 2.03
N GLY A 187 8.31 -2.51 2.55
CA GLY A 187 8.37 -2.91 3.96
C GLY A 187 9.79 -3.27 4.43
N ILE A 188 10.58 -3.95 3.59
CA ILE A 188 11.99 -4.28 3.87
C ILE A 188 12.80 -2.99 4.09
N GLN A 189 12.66 -1.99 3.22
CA GLN A 189 13.36 -0.71 3.35
C GLN A 189 12.89 0.08 4.58
N VAL A 190 11.58 0.07 4.87
CA VAL A 190 11.02 0.70 6.08
C VAL A 190 11.61 0.07 7.33
N LEU A 191 11.62 -1.27 7.44
CA LEU A 191 12.23 -1.97 8.58
C LEU A 191 13.73 -1.66 8.69
N ALA A 192 14.47 -1.67 7.59
CA ALA A 192 15.89 -1.33 7.59
C ALA A 192 16.16 0.12 8.04
N ALA A 193 15.22 1.05 7.78
CA ALA A 193 15.33 2.44 8.22
C ALA A 193 14.90 2.66 9.68
N MET A 194 14.04 1.80 10.24
CA MET A 194 13.39 2.01 11.54
C MET A 194 13.91 1.10 12.65
N THR A 195 14.64 0.02 12.32
CA THR A 195 15.14 -0.94 13.32
C THR A 195 16.56 -1.37 13.02
N ALA A 196 17.26 -1.81 14.05
CA ALA A 196 18.56 -2.49 13.94
C ALA A 196 18.43 -4.02 14.06
N ALA A 197 17.22 -4.57 14.02
CA ALA A 197 16.98 -6.01 14.03
C ALA A 197 17.40 -6.66 12.70
N GLU A 198 17.77 -7.93 12.72
CA GLU A 198 18.04 -8.69 11.50
C GLU A 198 16.75 -8.97 10.72
N ILE A 199 16.76 -8.66 9.43
CA ILE A 199 15.63 -8.87 8.52
C ILE A 199 15.89 -10.11 7.68
N ILE A 200 15.00 -11.10 7.79
CA ILE A 200 14.97 -12.34 7.02
C ILE A 200 13.80 -12.24 6.04
N VAL A 201 14.07 -12.34 4.74
CA VAL A 201 13.03 -12.26 3.71
C VAL A 201 12.73 -13.63 3.12
N VAL A 202 11.47 -13.95 2.93
CA VAL A 202 10.99 -15.20 2.32
C VAL A 202 10.13 -14.87 1.11
N ASP A 203 10.50 -15.34 -0.08
CA ASP A 203 9.70 -15.16 -1.31
C ASP A 203 9.87 -16.38 -2.22
N ARG A 204 8.84 -16.67 -3.04
CA ARG A 204 8.87 -17.75 -4.05
C ARG A 204 9.72 -17.38 -5.27
N ASN A 205 9.79 -16.08 -5.59
CA ASN A 205 10.47 -15.58 -6.77
C ASN A 205 11.95 -15.30 -6.46
N PRO A 206 12.91 -16.02 -7.08
CA PRO A 206 14.34 -15.78 -6.88
C PRO A 206 14.78 -14.35 -7.19
N ASP A 207 14.16 -13.68 -8.19
CA ASP A 207 14.46 -12.28 -8.52
C ASP A 207 14.05 -11.33 -7.40
N ALA A 208 12.91 -11.60 -6.73
CA ALA A 208 12.46 -10.83 -5.57
C ALA A 208 13.37 -11.06 -4.36
N VAL A 209 13.85 -12.29 -4.16
CA VAL A 209 14.84 -12.65 -3.13
C VAL A 209 16.16 -11.89 -3.35
N GLU A 210 16.64 -11.79 -4.59
CA GLU A 210 17.86 -11.03 -4.91
C GLU A 210 17.66 -9.52 -4.71
N LEU A 211 16.51 -8.98 -5.13
CA LEU A 211 16.17 -7.59 -4.85
C LEU A 211 16.18 -7.32 -3.35
N ALA A 212 15.57 -8.21 -2.55
CA ALA A 212 15.49 -8.05 -1.09
C ALA A 212 16.86 -7.87 -0.45
N ARG A 213 17.86 -8.63 -0.89
CA ARG A 213 19.25 -8.49 -0.41
C ARG A 213 19.83 -7.10 -0.69
N SER A 214 19.50 -6.53 -1.85
CA SER A 214 20.03 -5.22 -2.27
C SER A 214 19.39 -4.03 -1.54
N ILE A 215 18.22 -4.23 -0.89
CA ILE A 215 17.41 -3.17 -0.28
C ILE A 215 17.28 -3.27 1.25
N GLY A 216 18.07 -4.13 1.89
CA GLY A 216 18.15 -4.15 3.36
C GLY A 216 17.86 -5.48 4.05
N ALA A 217 17.59 -6.57 3.31
CA ALA A 217 17.49 -7.90 3.92
C ALA A 217 18.89 -8.41 4.32
N HIS A 218 19.01 -8.88 5.55
CA HIS A 218 20.24 -9.54 6.05
C HIS A 218 20.33 -10.98 5.53
N HIS A 219 19.18 -11.65 5.48
CA HIS A 219 19.03 -13.00 4.93
C HIS A 219 17.85 -13.04 3.97
N ALA A 220 17.94 -13.88 2.94
CA ALA A 220 16.85 -14.05 1.99
C ALA A 220 16.73 -15.51 1.57
N VAL A 221 15.56 -16.09 1.76
CA VAL A 221 15.20 -17.49 1.63
C VAL A 221 14.21 -17.67 0.48
N VAL A 222 14.45 -18.64 -0.40
CA VAL A 222 13.48 -19.03 -1.42
C VAL A 222 12.44 -19.95 -0.78
N ALA A 223 11.16 -19.63 -0.96
CA ALA A 223 10.06 -20.46 -0.47
C ALA A 223 9.85 -21.68 -1.39
N ASP A 224 10.59 -22.74 -1.13
CA ASP A 224 10.60 -24.02 -1.88
C ASP A 224 9.91 -25.19 -1.14
N GLY A 225 9.30 -24.92 -0.01
CA GLY A 225 8.70 -25.90 0.91
C GLY A 225 9.51 -26.12 2.18
N THR A 226 10.77 -25.67 2.22
CA THR A 226 11.68 -25.82 3.39
C THR A 226 11.96 -24.48 4.09
N GLN A 227 11.23 -23.43 3.72
CA GLN A 227 11.46 -22.06 4.22
C GLN A 227 11.29 -21.93 5.74
N VAL A 228 10.41 -22.71 6.36
CA VAL A 228 10.21 -22.68 7.83
C VAL A 228 11.46 -23.20 8.53
N GLU A 229 11.97 -24.35 8.10
CA GLU A 229 13.18 -24.97 8.62
C GLU A 229 14.40 -24.07 8.43
N GLN A 230 14.53 -23.43 7.26
CA GLN A 230 15.61 -22.46 6.98
C GLN A 230 15.54 -21.24 7.89
N VAL A 231 14.33 -20.68 8.13
CA VAL A 231 14.15 -19.56 9.06
C VAL A 231 14.45 -19.99 10.50
N LEU A 232 14.02 -21.18 10.92
CA LEU A 232 14.36 -21.70 12.25
C LEU A 232 15.87 -21.90 12.42
N GLU A 233 16.59 -22.37 11.39
CA GLU A 233 18.06 -22.47 11.43
C GLU A 233 18.71 -21.07 11.60
N LEU A 234 18.25 -20.06 10.85
CA LEU A 234 18.72 -18.68 10.95
C LEU A 234 18.39 -18.02 12.30
N THR A 235 17.47 -18.59 13.07
CA THR A 235 17.03 -18.08 14.36
C THR A 235 17.42 -19.01 15.54
N ASP A 236 18.43 -19.85 15.34
CA ASP A 236 18.94 -20.80 16.35
C ASP A 236 17.85 -21.74 16.89
N GLY A 237 16.88 -22.12 16.06
CA GLY A 237 15.73 -22.97 16.40
C GLY A 237 14.62 -22.31 17.18
N ARG A 238 14.74 -21.00 17.52
CA ARG A 238 13.79 -20.30 18.39
C ARG A 238 12.64 -19.65 17.63
N GLY A 239 12.82 -19.32 16.36
CA GLY A 239 11.91 -18.50 15.57
C GLY A 239 12.16 -16.99 15.75
N ALA A 240 11.45 -16.18 14.96
CA ALA A 240 11.58 -14.73 14.93
C ALA A 240 10.64 -14.03 15.92
N GLU A 241 11.03 -12.86 16.39
CA GLU A 241 10.23 -12.00 17.26
C GLU A 241 8.99 -11.48 16.55
N VAL A 242 9.14 -11.17 15.25
CA VAL A 242 8.07 -10.62 14.41
C VAL A 242 8.08 -11.29 13.05
N VAL A 243 6.89 -11.60 12.54
CA VAL A 243 6.66 -11.97 11.13
C VAL A 243 5.69 -10.97 10.53
N VAL A 244 6.05 -10.35 9.39
CA VAL A 244 5.17 -9.48 8.60
C VAL A 244 4.84 -10.19 7.29
N ASP A 245 3.58 -10.55 7.10
CA ASP A 245 3.11 -11.29 5.93
C ASP A 245 2.38 -10.37 4.94
N PHE A 246 3.05 -10.05 3.82
CA PHE A 246 2.49 -9.27 2.71
C PHE A 246 1.79 -10.16 1.65
N VAL A 247 1.76 -11.47 1.85
CA VAL A 247 1.18 -12.45 0.91
C VAL A 247 -0.24 -12.86 1.33
N GLY A 248 -0.39 -13.46 2.51
CA GLY A 248 -1.69 -13.87 3.08
C GLY A 248 -2.42 -14.95 2.27
N GLU A 249 -1.70 -15.72 1.45
CA GLU A 249 -2.25 -16.79 0.59
C GLU A 249 -1.22 -17.89 0.33
N GLY A 250 -1.70 -19.05 -0.19
CA GLY A 250 -0.82 -20.14 -0.61
C GLY A 250 -0.04 -20.79 0.53
N GLY A 251 -0.58 -20.78 1.74
CA GLY A 251 0.03 -21.38 2.93
C GLY A 251 1.00 -20.47 3.68
N SER A 252 1.11 -19.18 3.30
CA SER A 252 2.02 -18.22 3.94
C SER A 252 1.65 -17.98 5.40
N THR A 253 0.35 -17.94 5.74
CA THR A 253 -0.12 -17.68 7.10
C THR A 253 0.29 -18.81 8.07
N ALA A 254 0.08 -20.07 7.68
CA ALA A 254 0.48 -21.21 8.47
C ALA A 254 2.01 -21.34 8.58
N ALA A 255 2.75 -21.04 7.49
CA ALA A 255 4.20 -21.02 7.50
C ALA A 255 4.73 -19.91 8.40
N GLY A 256 4.18 -18.69 8.28
CA GLY A 256 4.59 -17.52 9.05
C GLY A 256 4.41 -17.71 10.57
N ILE A 257 3.30 -18.31 10.99
CA ILE A 257 3.07 -18.62 12.42
C ILE A 257 4.10 -19.64 12.94
N ARG A 258 4.49 -20.62 12.14
CA ARG A 258 5.55 -21.60 12.52
C ARG A 258 6.95 -20.99 12.55
N MET A 259 7.16 -19.84 11.92
CA MET A 259 8.43 -19.11 11.97
C MET A 259 8.56 -18.21 13.20
N LEU A 260 7.47 -18.01 13.97
CA LEU A 260 7.50 -17.21 15.18
C LEU A 260 8.15 -17.97 16.35
N ARG A 261 8.82 -17.21 17.21
CA ARG A 261 9.15 -17.68 18.56
C ARG A 261 7.92 -17.60 19.48
N GLU A 262 8.02 -18.19 20.68
CA GLU A 262 7.07 -17.94 21.75
C GLU A 262 6.98 -16.44 22.08
N ALA A 263 5.76 -15.95 22.35
CA ALA A 263 5.41 -14.54 22.54
C ALA A 263 5.78 -13.63 21.34
N GLY A 264 5.82 -14.18 20.14
CA GLY A 264 6.07 -13.43 18.89
C GLY A 264 4.80 -12.79 18.32
N ASP A 265 5.00 -11.81 17.42
CA ASP A 265 3.92 -11.06 16.76
C ASP A 265 3.83 -11.42 15.28
N TYR A 266 2.67 -11.90 14.82
CA TYR A 266 2.35 -12.15 13.42
C TYR A 266 1.48 -11.02 12.87
N HIS A 267 2.06 -10.22 11.98
CA HIS A 267 1.37 -9.11 11.31
C HIS A 267 0.78 -9.57 9.97
N VAL A 268 -0.53 -9.60 9.88
CA VAL A 268 -1.28 -9.92 8.66
C VAL A 268 -1.47 -8.64 7.85
N VAL A 269 -0.98 -8.61 6.62
CA VAL A 269 -1.13 -7.50 5.67
C VAL A 269 -1.76 -7.97 4.37
N GLY A 270 -1.19 -9.01 3.74
CA GLY A 270 -1.77 -9.69 2.59
C GLY A 270 -3.05 -10.45 2.96
N TYR A 271 -3.89 -10.74 1.97
CA TYR A 271 -5.13 -11.50 2.19
C TYR A 271 -5.46 -12.39 0.99
N GLY A 272 -6.10 -13.52 1.26
CA GLY A 272 -6.49 -14.51 0.23
C GLY A 272 -6.87 -15.85 0.84
N GLU A 273 -6.37 -16.16 2.04
CA GLU A 273 -6.69 -17.40 2.74
C GLU A 273 -7.19 -17.18 4.17
N ASN A 274 -7.61 -18.23 4.84
CA ASN A 274 -7.96 -18.22 6.26
C ASN A 274 -6.73 -18.52 7.11
N ILE A 275 -6.67 -17.91 8.29
CA ILE A 275 -5.71 -18.33 9.32
C ILE A 275 -6.32 -19.56 10.03
N ASP A 276 -5.79 -20.73 9.73
CA ASP A 276 -6.21 -22.00 10.31
C ASP A 276 -5.15 -22.48 11.33
N VAL A 277 -5.30 -22.02 12.57
CA VAL A 277 -4.39 -22.35 13.67
C VAL A 277 -5.21 -22.79 14.88
N PRO A 278 -4.90 -23.96 15.46
CA PRO A 278 -5.54 -24.40 16.70
C PRO A 278 -5.37 -23.38 17.83
N THR A 279 -6.44 -23.09 18.55
CA THR A 279 -6.37 -22.13 19.66
C THR A 279 -5.36 -22.50 20.73
N ILE A 280 -5.13 -23.80 20.91
CA ILE A 280 -4.12 -24.30 21.87
C ILE A 280 -2.70 -23.86 21.46
N ASP A 281 -2.39 -23.81 20.17
CA ASP A 281 -1.07 -23.38 19.70
C ASP A 281 -0.86 -21.87 19.92
N ILE A 282 -1.93 -21.09 19.74
CA ILE A 282 -1.91 -19.64 20.07
C ILE A 282 -1.66 -19.42 21.56
N ILE A 283 -2.41 -20.15 22.42
CA ILE A 283 -2.34 -19.98 23.88
C ILE A 283 -1.00 -20.49 24.43
N SER A 284 -0.56 -21.68 24.00
CA SER A 284 0.66 -22.30 24.55
C SER A 284 1.93 -21.56 24.16
N ALA A 285 1.96 -20.98 22.98
CA ALA A 285 3.07 -20.14 22.49
C ALA A 285 2.87 -18.66 22.80
N GLU A 286 1.70 -18.24 23.32
CA GLU A 286 1.36 -16.84 23.66
C GLU A 286 1.59 -15.86 22.47
N ILE A 287 1.32 -16.31 21.23
CA ILE A 287 1.53 -15.50 20.03
C ILE A 287 0.42 -14.47 19.84
N ASN A 288 0.76 -13.33 19.23
CA ASN A 288 -0.18 -12.31 18.83
C ASN A 288 -0.43 -12.36 17.33
N VAL A 289 -1.70 -12.27 16.91
CA VAL A 289 -2.10 -12.12 15.50
C VAL A 289 -2.65 -10.71 15.32
N ILE A 290 -2.01 -9.91 14.50
CA ILE A 290 -2.26 -8.47 14.36
C ILE A 290 -2.63 -8.13 12.92
N GLY A 291 -3.88 -7.72 12.69
CA GLY A 291 -4.33 -7.21 11.38
C GLY A 291 -3.81 -5.79 11.13
N ASN A 292 -3.51 -5.51 9.86
CA ASN A 292 -3.06 -4.19 9.43
C ASN A 292 -3.88 -3.73 8.23
N LEU A 293 -4.37 -2.50 8.28
CA LEU A 293 -5.24 -1.93 7.25
C LEU A 293 -4.70 -0.57 6.81
N VAL A 294 -4.23 -0.48 5.55
CA VAL A 294 -3.79 0.79 4.96
C VAL A 294 -2.81 1.50 5.91
N GLY A 295 -3.16 2.67 6.40
CA GLY A 295 -2.41 3.47 7.37
C GLY A 295 -3.06 4.83 7.56
N SER A 296 -2.58 5.59 8.54
CA SER A 296 -3.07 6.93 8.84
C SER A 296 -2.42 8.00 7.95
N TYR A 297 -2.98 9.20 7.96
CA TYR A 297 -2.35 10.39 7.36
C TYR A 297 -0.94 10.64 7.93
N ASN A 298 -0.76 10.40 9.22
CA ASN A 298 0.54 10.56 9.88
C ASN A 298 1.56 9.53 9.35
N ASP A 299 1.14 8.26 9.18
CA ASP A 299 2.00 7.23 8.61
C ASP A 299 2.46 7.61 7.19
N LEU A 300 1.56 8.17 6.36
CA LEU A 300 1.92 8.64 5.02
C LEU A 300 2.94 9.80 5.09
N THR A 301 2.76 10.74 6.01
CA THR A 301 3.68 11.86 6.19
C THR A 301 5.07 11.37 6.60
N GLU A 302 5.15 10.42 7.53
CA GLU A 302 6.41 9.82 7.99
C GLU A 302 7.08 8.99 6.88
N LEU A 303 6.30 8.22 6.12
CA LEU A 303 6.80 7.50 4.95
C LEU A 303 7.40 8.45 3.91
N MET A 304 6.74 9.58 3.64
CA MET A 304 7.28 10.57 2.69
C MET A 304 8.56 11.22 3.20
N ALA A 305 8.75 11.38 4.50
CA ALA A 305 10.02 11.82 5.07
C ALA A 305 11.14 10.79 4.84
N LEU A 306 10.86 9.49 4.93
CA LEU A 306 11.83 8.45 4.57
C LEU A 306 12.14 8.45 3.07
N ALA A 307 11.14 8.64 2.22
CA ALA A 307 11.31 8.72 0.77
C ALA A 307 12.19 9.95 0.38
N ALA A 308 11.93 11.12 0.94
CA ALA A 308 12.72 12.34 0.71
C ALA A 308 14.20 12.17 1.12
N ARG A 309 14.46 11.37 2.15
CA ARG A 309 15.83 11.04 2.58
C ARG A 309 16.47 9.92 1.76
N GLY A 310 15.75 9.36 0.78
CA GLY A 310 16.23 8.25 -0.06
C GLY A 310 16.34 6.91 0.65
N LEU A 311 15.72 6.77 1.84
CA LEU A 311 15.72 5.55 2.64
C LEU A 311 14.66 4.55 2.17
N VAL A 312 13.60 5.04 1.50
CA VAL A 312 12.58 4.23 0.84
C VAL A 312 12.47 4.68 -0.61
N LYS A 313 12.64 3.76 -1.53
CA LYS A 313 12.53 3.99 -2.98
C LYS A 313 11.63 2.94 -3.61
N LEU A 314 10.74 3.37 -4.49
CA LEU A 314 9.96 2.46 -5.32
C LEU A 314 10.79 1.97 -6.52
N HIS A 315 10.62 0.70 -6.85
CA HIS A 315 10.95 0.19 -8.17
C HIS A 315 9.68 0.30 -9.03
N THR A 316 9.68 1.13 -10.06
CA THR A 316 8.49 1.43 -10.86
C THR A 316 8.66 1.10 -12.34
N VAL A 317 7.56 0.65 -12.96
CA VAL A 317 7.40 0.57 -14.41
C VAL A 317 6.29 1.55 -14.78
N LYS A 318 6.60 2.54 -15.63
CA LYS A 318 5.65 3.59 -16.03
C LYS A 318 4.97 3.21 -17.35
N TYR A 319 3.66 3.43 -17.39
CA TYR A 319 2.80 3.26 -18.57
C TYR A 319 2.08 4.58 -18.82
N ALA A 320 1.85 4.92 -20.08
CA ALA A 320 0.93 6.02 -20.38
C ALA A 320 -0.48 5.69 -19.90
N LEU A 321 -1.28 6.69 -19.57
CA LEU A 321 -2.67 6.46 -19.16
C LEU A 321 -3.45 5.67 -20.23
N ASP A 322 -3.14 5.88 -21.53
CA ASP A 322 -3.77 5.14 -22.63
C ASP A 322 -3.40 3.64 -22.65
N ASP A 323 -2.28 3.26 -22.04
CA ASP A 323 -1.81 1.88 -21.94
C ASP A 323 -2.32 1.15 -20.67
N PHE A 324 -3.38 1.67 -20.03
CA PHE A 324 -3.93 1.15 -18.77
C PHE A 324 -4.21 -0.36 -18.81
N GLN A 325 -4.72 -0.89 -19.93
CA GLN A 325 -5.02 -2.31 -20.04
C GLN A 325 -3.74 -3.15 -20.02
N THR A 326 -2.69 -2.69 -20.71
CA THR A 326 -1.37 -3.35 -20.67
C THR A 326 -0.81 -3.38 -19.25
N ALA A 327 -0.92 -2.27 -18.49
CA ALA A 327 -0.46 -2.21 -17.12
C ALA A 327 -1.20 -3.19 -16.20
N VAL A 328 -2.53 -3.32 -16.37
CA VAL A 328 -3.38 -4.26 -15.65
C VAL A 328 -3.02 -5.71 -16.00
N ASP A 329 -2.88 -6.02 -17.30
CA ASP A 329 -2.55 -7.37 -17.78
C ASP A 329 -1.13 -7.78 -17.37
N ASP A 330 -0.17 -6.85 -17.30
CA ASP A 330 1.19 -7.10 -16.84
C ASP A 330 1.23 -7.37 -15.33
N LEU A 331 0.41 -6.65 -14.56
CA LEU A 331 0.27 -6.90 -13.13
C LEU A 331 -0.34 -8.29 -12.87
N ASP A 332 -1.43 -8.62 -13.55
CA ASP A 332 -2.12 -9.91 -13.41
C ASP A 332 -1.20 -11.08 -13.81
N GLY A 333 -0.47 -10.91 -14.92
CA GLY A 333 0.51 -11.88 -15.40
C GLY A 333 1.81 -11.96 -14.61
N GLY A 334 1.97 -11.19 -13.51
CA GLY A 334 3.19 -11.18 -12.68
C GLY A 334 4.43 -10.64 -13.39
N ARG A 335 4.28 -9.85 -14.46
CA ARG A 335 5.38 -9.30 -15.27
C ARG A 335 5.92 -7.97 -14.72
N VAL A 336 5.18 -7.33 -13.80
CA VAL A 336 5.62 -6.08 -13.17
C VAL A 336 6.65 -6.35 -12.10
N ARG A 337 7.85 -5.76 -12.23
CA ARG A 337 8.86 -5.74 -11.18
C ARG A 337 8.68 -4.47 -10.34
N GLY A 338 8.32 -4.62 -9.08
CA GLY A 338 7.97 -3.51 -8.18
C GLY A 338 6.53 -3.03 -8.39
N ARG A 339 6.32 -1.78 -8.88
CA ARG A 339 4.99 -1.17 -9.02
C ARG A 339 4.76 -0.64 -10.45
N ALA A 340 3.58 -0.91 -11.01
CA ALA A 340 3.13 -0.28 -12.24
C ALA A 340 2.51 1.10 -11.92
N ILE A 341 2.83 2.12 -12.70
CA ILE A 341 2.35 3.50 -12.54
C ILE A 341 1.77 3.98 -13.87
N LEU A 342 0.51 4.39 -13.88
CA LEU A 342 -0.11 5.10 -14.99
C LEU A 342 0.24 6.59 -14.90
N VAL A 343 0.66 7.16 -16.02
CA VAL A 343 1.01 8.58 -16.16
C VAL A 343 0.09 9.20 -17.20
N PRO A 344 -0.80 10.14 -16.83
CA PRO A 344 -1.73 10.82 -17.74
C PRO A 344 -1.04 11.74 -18.74
#